data_f51d6cb67eb55ebb308cc43c340cacdf
#
_entry.id   f51d6cb67eb55ebb308cc43c340cacdf
#
_cell.length_a   1.000
_cell.length_b   1.000
_cell.length_c   1.000
_cell.angle_alpha   90.00
_cell.angle_beta   90.00
_cell.angle_gamma   90.00
#
_symmetry.space_group_name_H-M   'P 1'
#
loop_
_entity.id
_entity.type
_entity.pdbx_description
1 polymer ?
#
loop_
_entity_poly.entity_id
_entity_poly.type
_entity_poly.pdbx_seq_one_letter_code
_entity_poly.pdbx_strand_id
1 'polypeptide(L)'
;MTLHDLKEKHDKLKKLDGGGFFKGATYKTFGSETHRYKFNSCLTENILQSFEKSYGSTLPADYKSFLTQIGNGGSGPAYGLLPLLDWNVELEINDNSFLSTTFPHIDKWNATQDFDIDDDDYTETKEFQKWEEDYFSNRHITGSIRICHYGCAIYYFLVVTGNNAGQIWVDDRANDNGIYPAISKSTGGQLTFLEWYDEWLTESLNEFA
;
A
#
# COMPACT_ATOMS: atom_id res chain seq x y z
N MET A 1 3.57 6.04 19.17
CA MET A 1 3.79 7.00 18.05
C MET A 1 2.52 7.80 17.82
N THR A 2 2.64 9.10 17.58
CA THR A 2 1.51 10.02 17.31
C THR A 2 1.60 10.58 15.89
N LEU A 3 0.50 11.13 15.35
CA LEU A 3 0.52 11.84 14.08
C LEU A 3 1.44 13.07 14.11
N HIS A 4 1.62 13.67 15.29
CA HIS A 4 2.55 14.77 15.48
C HIS A 4 4.00 14.32 15.24
N ASP A 5 4.40 13.19 15.84
CA ASP A 5 5.75 12.63 15.66
C ASP A 5 6.02 12.31 14.19
N LEU A 6 5.03 11.74 13.48
CA LEU A 6 5.13 11.46 12.03
C LEU A 6 5.35 12.74 11.23
N LYS A 7 4.60 13.79 11.53
CA LYS A 7 4.71 15.07 10.85
C LYS A 7 6.08 15.72 11.06
N GLU A 8 6.62 15.67 12.27
CA GLU A 8 7.96 16.16 12.58
C GLU A 8 9.04 15.40 11.79
N LYS A 9 8.98 14.05 11.77
CA LYS A 9 9.89 13.23 10.97
C LYS A 9 9.78 13.54 9.48
N HIS A 10 8.56 13.68 8.96
CA HIS A 10 8.31 14.00 7.57
C HIS A 10 8.88 15.39 7.21
N ASP A 11 8.65 16.41 8.04
CA ASP A 11 9.15 17.76 7.81
C ASP A 11 10.69 17.80 7.86
N LYS A 12 11.29 16.98 8.73
CA LYS A 12 12.76 16.81 8.78
C LYS A 12 13.28 16.18 7.49
N LEU A 13 12.66 15.07 7.04
CA LEU A 13 13.05 14.40 5.80
C LEU A 13 12.89 15.32 4.58
N LYS A 14 11.78 16.03 4.49
CA LYS A 14 11.53 17.02 3.45
C LYS A 14 12.59 18.10 3.39
N LYS A 15 13.10 18.57 4.54
CA LYS A 15 14.20 19.55 4.58
C LYS A 15 15.53 18.97 4.13
N LEU A 16 15.79 17.71 4.43
CA LEU A 16 17.04 17.03 4.09
C LEU A 16 17.12 16.66 2.61
N ASP A 17 16.06 16.09 2.08
CA ASP A 17 15.99 15.50 0.73
C ASP A 17 15.20 16.35 -0.27
N GLY A 18 14.08 16.90 0.13
CA GLY A 18 13.23 17.76 -0.73
C GLY A 18 13.76 19.17 -0.96
N GLY A 19 14.88 19.50 -0.33
CA GLY A 19 15.50 20.82 -0.42
C GLY A 19 14.88 21.85 0.51
N GLY A 20 15.60 22.95 0.70
CA GLY A 20 15.21 24.07 1.55
C GLY A 20 15.66 25.41 0.93
N PHE A 21 15.51 26.51 1.68
CA PHE A 21 15.75 27.87 1.19
C PHE A 21 17.18 28.08 0.61
N PHE A 22 18.17 27.30 1.10
CA PHE A 22 19.59 27.43 0.67
C PHE A 22 20.14 26.14 0.03
N LYS A 23 19.37 25.06 -0.05
CA LYS A 23 19.83 23.76 -0.57
C LYS A 23 18.81 23.24 -1.60
N GLY A 24 19.30 22.91 -2.79
CA GLY A 24 18.48 22.23 -3.80
C GLY A 24 17.98 20.86 -3.30
N ALA A 25 16.88 20.40 -3.86
CA ALA A 25 16.37 19.05 -3.62
C ALA A 25 17.33 18.00 -4.17
N THR A 26 17.53 16.92 -3.43
CA THR A 26 18.36 15.77 -3.84
C THR A 26 17.54 14.59 -4.31
N TYR A 27 16.34 14.39 -3.72
CA TYR A 27 15.42 13.29 -3.98
C TYR A 27 16.14 11.92 -3.99
N LYS A 28 16.98 11.68 -2.97
CA LYS A 28 17.71 10.41 -2.81
C LYS A 28 16.82 9.28 -2.36
N THR A 29 15.85 9.60 -1.49
CA THR A 29 14.88 8.62 -1.02
C THR A 29 14.11 8.08 -2.21
N PHE A 30 14.06 6.75 -2.34
CA PHE A 30 13.46 6.07 -3.50
C PHE A 30 12.04 6.59 -3.78
N GLY A 31 11.80 7.00 -5.01
CA GLY A 31 10.50 7.52 -5.49
C GLY A 31 10.14 8.93 -5.03
N SER A 32 10.92 9.56 -4.15
CA SER A 32 10.61 10.88 -3.58
C SER A 32 10.49 12.01 -4.61
N GLU A 33 11.11 11.88 -5.77
CA GLU A 33 10.97 12.84 -6.86
C GLU A 33 9.51 12.93 -7.37
N THR A 34 8.75 11.83 -7.33
CA THR A 34 7.37 11.77 -7.77
C THR A 34 6.45 12.62 -6.90
N HIS A 35 6.51 12.45 -5.59
CA HIS A 35 5.61 13.16 -4.66
C HIS A 35 6.23 14.46 -4.10
N ARG A 36 7.57 14.63 -4.17
CA ARG A 36 8.29 15.82 -3.71
C ARG A 36 7.92 16.24 -2.28
N TYR A 37 7.66 15.27 -1.43
CA TYR A 37 7.21 15.46 -0.04
C TYR A 37 5.96 16.35 0.11
N LYS A 38 5.05 16.28 -0.87
CA LYS A 38 3.77 16.99 -0.84
C LYS A 38 2.63 16.05 -0.54
N PHE A 39 1.76 16.46 0.37
CA PHE A 39 0.49 15.80 0.60
C PHE A 39 -0.61 16.43 -0.24
N ASN A 40 -1.60 15.63 -0.62
CA ASN A 40 -2.87 16.13 -1.09
C ASN A 40 -3.69 16.70 0.07
N SER A 41 -4.71 17.50 -0.23
CA SER A 41 -5.60 18.06 0.80
C SER A 41 -6.26 16.98 1.65
N CYS A 42 -6.38 17.23 2.95
CA CYS A 42 -7.09 16.34 3.87
C CYS A 42 -8.54 16.10 3.43
N LEU A 43 -9.06 14.92 3.73
CA LEU A 43 -10.48 14.62 3.58
C LEU A 43 -11.28 15.13 4.77
N THR A 44 -12.58 15.36 4.56
CA THR A 44 -13.52 15.62 5.63
C THR A 44 -14.13 14.33 6.16
N GLU A 45 -14.59 14.32 7.40
CA GLU A 45 -15.32 13.19 8.00
C GLU A 45 -16.53 12.76 7.13
N ASN A 46 -17.24 13.71 6.52
CA ASN A 46 -18.38 13.41 5.65
C ASN A 46 -17.98 12.60 4.41
N ILE A 47 -16.81 12.86 3.84
CA ILE A 47 -16.30 12.09 2.69
C ILE A 47 -15.95 10.67 3.14
N LEU A 48 -15.29 10.51 4.28
CA LEU A 48 -14.97 9.19 4.84
C LEU A 48 -16.23 8.39 5.14
N GLN A 49 -17.23 8.99 5.81
CA GLN A 49 -18.51 8.33 6.09
C GLN A 49 -19.25 7.92 4.81
N SER A 50 -19.22 8.77 3.78
CA SER A 50 -19.81 8.45 2.48
C SER A 50 -19.11 7.29 1.81
N PHE A 51 -17.77 7.24 1.86
CA PHE A 51 -16.95 6.13 1.36
C PHE A 51 -17.29 4.83 2.08
N GLU A 52 -17.21 4.83 3.41
CA GLU A 52 -17.53 3.66 4.25
C GLU A 52 -18.95 3.12 3.99
N LYS A 53 -19.93 4.03 3.85
CA LYS A 53 -21.31 3.66 3.53
C LYS A 53 -21.44 3.05 2.13
N SER A 54 -20.74 3.62 1.14
CA SER A 54 -20.83 3.16 -0.27
C SER A 54 -20.29 1.75 -0.45
N TYR A 55 -19.25 1.38 0.31
CA TYR A 55 -18.59 0.09 0.20
C TYR A 55 -18.94 -0.88 1.34
N GLY A 56 -19.77 -0.48 2.31
CA GLY A 56 -20.17 -1.32 3.44
C GLY A 56 -18.98 -1.77 4.31
N SER A 57 -17.93 -0.97 4.39
CA SER A 57 -16.71 -1.28 5.12
C SER A 57 -16.30 -0.11 6.02
N THR A 58 -15.58 -0.37 7.10
CA THR A 58 -15.06 0.64 8.02
C THR A 58 -13.55 0.75 7.88
N LEU A 59 -13.06 1.95 7.61
CA LEU A 59 -11.63 2.20 7.52
C LEU A 59 -10.96 2.15 8.91
N PRO A 60 -9.73 1.64 9.01
CA PRO A 60 -8.95 1.66 10.25
C PRO A 60 -8.78 3.08 10.81
N ALA A 61 -8.90 3.21 12.14
CA ALA A 61 -8.95 4.51 12.80
C ALA A 61 -7.69 5.35 12.61
N ASP A 62 -6.52 4.71 12.58
CA ASP A 62 -5.23 5.34 12.34
C ASP A 62 -5.14 5.90 10.91
N TYR A 63 -5.60 5.15 9.92
CA TYR A 63 -5.65 5.62 8.53
C TYR A 63 -6.66 6.76 8.35
N LYS A 64 -7.85 6.69 8.95
CA LYS A 64 -8.81 7.83 8.95
C LYS A 64 -8.20 9.08 9.55
N SER A 65 -7.50 8.93 10.67
CA SER A 65 -6.80 10.05 11.32
C SER A 65 -5.73 10.66 10.42
N PHE A 66 -4.98 9.84 9.68
CA PHE A 66 -4.01 10.32 8.71
C PHE A 66 -4.69 11.09 7.57
N LEU A 67 -5.75 10.54 6.98
CA LEU A 67 -6.49 11.15 5.86
C LEU A 67 -7.11 12.51 6.22
N THR A 68 -7.52 12.69 7.49
CA THR A 68 -8.17 13.93 7.95
C THR A 68 -7.21 14.98 8.51
N GLN A 69 -6.00 14.58 8.94
CA GLN A 69 -5.09 15.48 9.65
C GLN A 69 -3.73 15.68 8.96
N ILE A 70 -3.32 14.74 8.10
CA ILE A 70 -2.04 14.80 7.39
C ILE A 70 -2.27 15.04 5.89
N GLY A 71 -3.01 14.14 5.22
CA GLY A 71 -3.32 14.29 3.80
C GLY A 71 -3.94 13.06 3.16
N ASN A 72 -4.65 13.27 2.06
CA ASN A 72 -5.27 12.21 1.26
C ASN A 72 -4.32 11.74 0.15
N GLY A 73 -3.29 10.97 0.52
CA GLY A 73 -2.27 10.55 -0.44
C GLY A 73 -1.18 11.60 -0.69
N GLY A 74 -0.31 11.32 -1.63
CA GLY A 74 0.88 12.13 -1.94
C GLY A 74 2.12 11.55 -1.27
N SER A 75 2.81 12.32 -0.41
CA SER A 75 4.06 11.88 0.22
C SER A 75 3.93 10.54 0.95
N GLY A 76 4.84 9.62 0.71
CA GLY A 76 4.85 8.30 1.30
C GLY A 76 5.95 7.41 0.74
N PRO A 77 6.00 6.13 1.14
CA PRO A 77 6.96 5.17 0.61
C PRO A 77 6.92 5.07 -0.92
N ALA A 78 8.05 4.75 -1.51
CA ALA A 78 8.24 4.59 -2.94
C ALA A 78 7.66 5.78 -3.75
N TYR A 79 6.75 5.55 -4.69
CA TYR A 79 6.15 6.62 -5.51
C TYR A 79 5.06 7.42 -4.80
N GLY A 80 4.84 7.16 -3.51
CA GLY A 80 3.90 7.86 -2.66
C GLY A 80 2.58 7.15 -2.44
N LEU A 81 1.75 7.77 -1.59
CA LEU A 81 0.44 7.24 -1.25
C LEU A 81 -0.60 7.59 -2.33
N LEU A 82 -1.44 6.64 -2.67
CA LEU A 82 -2.60 6.85 -3.52
C LEU A 82 -3.71 7.60 -2.75
N PRO A 83 -4.46 8.50 -3.40
CA PRO A 83 -5.66 9.07 -2.80
C PRO A 83 -6.71 8.00 -2.50
N LEU A 84 -7.46 8.14 -1.41
CA LEU A 84 -8.48 7.16 -1.01
C LEU A 84 -9.47 6.83 -2.12
N LEU A 85 -9.91 7.84 -2.89
CA LEU A 85 -10.90 7.62 -3.94
C LEU A 85 -10.34 6.98 -5.20
N ASP A 86 -9.02 6.86 -5.30
CA ASP A 86 -8.31 6.21 -6.41
C ASP A 86 -7.84 4.78 -6.04
N TRP A 87 -8.34 4.23 -4.92
CA TRP A 87 -7.91 2.94 -4.37
C TRP A 87 -8.02 1.76 -5.34
N ASN A 88 -8.97 1.82 -6.27
CA ASN A 88 -9.26 0.76 -7.25
C ASN A 88 -8.84 1.11 -8.68
N VAL A 89 -8.07 2.19 -8.86
CA VAL A 89 -7.50 2.50 -10.18
C VAL A 89 -6.67 1.32 -10.66
N GLU A 90 -6.85 0.93 -11.90
CA GLU A 90 -6.21 -0.22 -12.57
C GLU A 90 -6.67 -1.61 -12.07
N LEU A 91 -7.61 -1.72 -11.12
CA LEU A 91 -8.09 -3.01 -10.63
C LEU A 91 -9.35 -3.52 -11.35
N GLU A 92 -10.00 -2.68 -12.16
CA GLU A 92 -11.26 -3.00 -12.87
C GLU A 92 -12.36 -3.59 -11.96
N ILE A 93 -12.37 -3.17 -10.68
CA ILE A 93 -13.33 -3.65 -9.68
C ILE A 93 -14.65 -2.91 -9.86
N ASN A 94 -15.69 -3.66 -10.26
CA ASN A 94 -17.06 -3.15 -10.42
C ASN A 94 -18.00 -3.63 -9.31
N ASP A 95 -17.48 -4.36 -8.31
CA ASP A 95 -18.26 -4.93 -7.21
C ASP A 95 -18.16 -4.05 -5.95
N ASN A 96 -19.27 -3.44 -5.56
CA ASN A 96 -19.36 -2.62 -4.35
C ASN A 96 -19.17 -3.44 -3.06
N SER A 97 -19.34 -4.77 -3.10
CA SER A 97 -19.10 -5.64 -1.95
C SER A 97 -17.61 -5.98 -1.75
N PHE A 98 -16.76 -5.60 -2.68
CA PHE A 98 -15.33 -5.93 -2.65
C PHE A 98 -14.66 -5.58 -1.33
N LEU A 99 -14.87 -4.36 -0.82
CA LEU A 99 -14.28 -3.91 0.44
C LEU A 99 -14.96 -4.48 1.69
N SER A 100 -16.23 -4.92 1.58
CA SER A 100 -16.95 -5.58 2.69
C SER A 100 -16.74 -7.09 2.72
N THR A 101 -16.22 -7.67 1.65
CA THR A 101 -15.84 -9.09 1.61
C THR A 101 -14.57 -9.30 2.45
N THR A 102 -14.56 -10.33 3.28
CA THR A 102 -13.42 -10.63 4.16
C THR A 102 -12.13 -10.83 3.37
N PHE A 103 -11.04 -10.20 3.81
CA PHE A 103 -9.71 -10.44 3.26
C PHE A 103 -9.32 -11.91 3.45
N PRO A 104 -8.89 -12.62 2.38
CA PRO A 104 -8.84 -14.09 2.39
C PRO A 104 -7.61 -14.68 3.09
N HIS A 105 -6.55 -13.90 3.32
CA HIS A 105 -5.29 -14.45 3.81
C HIS A 105 -5.08 -14.16 5.30
N ILE A 106 -4.51 -15.13 6.01
CA ILE A 106 -4.05 -15.01 7.41
C ILE A 106 -2.53 -14.91 7.44
N ASP A 107 -1.88 -15.69 6.59
CA ASP A 107 -0.43 -15.76 6.42
C ASP A 107 -0.05 -15.52 4.95
N LYS A 108 1.25 -15.50 4.66
CA LYS A 108 1.75 -15.40 3.29
C LYS A 108 1.05 -16.45 2.40
N TRP A 109 0.53 -15.98 1.30
CA TRP A 109 -0.06 -16.81 0.25
C TRP A 109 0.76 -16.69 -1.03
N ASN A 110 1.09 -17.83 -1.62
CA ASN A 110 1.67 -17.91 -2.95
C ASN A 110 1.28 -19.25 -3.56
N ALA A 111 0.43 -19.26 -4.57
CA ALA A 111 -0.01 -20.47 -5.26
C ALA A 111 0.93 -20.77 -6.44
N THR A 112 2.16 -21.12 -6.14
CA THR A 112 3.10 -21.59 -7.17
C THR A 112 2.64 -22.95 -7.69
N GLN A 113 2.78 -23.16 -9.00
CA GLN A 113 2.55 -24.43 -9.66
C GLN A 113 3.77 -24.76 -10.52
N ASP A 114 4.23 -26.00 -10.43
CA ASP A 114 5.31 -26.49 -11.30
C ASP A 114 4.73 -26.75 -12.69
N PHE A 115 5.03 -25.87 -13.61
CA PHE A 115 4.81 -26.08 -15.05
C PHE A 115 6.09 -26.64 -15.66
N ASP A 116 5.94 -27.45 -16.70
CA ASP A 116 7.09 -27.91 -17.50
C ASP A 116 7.61 -26.75 -18.35
N ILE A 117 8.51 -25.98 -17.78
CA ILE A 117 9.12 -24.79 -18.41
C ILE A 117 10.08 -25.14 -19.56
N ASP A 118 10.43 -26.44 -19.71
CA ASP A 118 11.21 -26.93 -20.85
C ASP A 118 10.33 -27.11 -22.11
N ASP A 119 9.00 -27.07 -21.94
CA ASP A 119 8.04 -26.95 -23.05
C ASP A 119 7.89 -25.48 -23.45
N ASP A 120 8.39 -25.10 -24.62
CA ASP A 120 8.34 -23.71 -25.12
C ASP A 120 6.90 -23.16 -25.18
N ASP A 121 5.90 -24.03 -25.29
CA ASP A 121 4.47 -23.67 -25.43
C ASP A 121 3.70 -23.78 -24.08
N TYR A 122 4.36 -23.99 -22.95
CA TYR A 122 3.67 -24.21 -21.65
C TYR A 122 2.68 -23.09 -21.28
N THR A 123 2.97 -21.84 -21.63
CA THR A 123 2.10 -20.67 -21.39
C THR A 123 0.82 -20.69 -22.22
N GLU A 124 0.78 -21.46 -23.31
CA GLU A 124 -0.40 -21.64 -24.16
C GLU A 124 -1.32 -22.77 -23.66
N THR A 125 -0.88 -23.52 -22.66
CA THR A 125 -1.68 -24.58 -22.09
C THR A 125 -2.90 -24.05 -21.35
N LYS A 126 -4.02 -24.75 -21.38
CA LYS A 126 -5.23 -24.37 -20.64
C LYS A 126 -5.02 -24.40 -19.14
N GLU A 127 -4.15 -25.27 -18.68
CA GLU A 127 -3.76 -25.41 -17.27
C GLU A 127 -3.04 -24.16 -16.79
N PHE A 128 -2.06 -23.65 -17.56
CA PHE A 128 -1.37 -22.43 -17.23
C PHE A 128 -2.30 -21.21 -17.26
N GLN A 129 -3.08 -21.04 -18.32
CA GLN A 129 -4.03 -19.93 -18.46
C GLN A 129 -5.04 -19.88 -17.31
N LYS A 130 -5.56 -21.03 -16.90
CA LYS A 130 -6.48 -21.13 -15.77
C LYS A 130 -5.80 -20.80 -14.44
N TRP A 131 -4.57 -21.27 -14.25
CA TRP A 131 -3.79 -20.95 -13.06
C TRP A 131 -3.48 -19.46 -13.02
N GLU A 132 -3.03 -18.87 -14.13
CA GLU A 132 -2.70 -17.45 -14.24
C GLU A 132 -3.91 -16.57 -13.96
N GLU A 133 -5.07 -16.87 -14.57
CA GLU A 133 -6.33 -16.16 -14.32
C GLU A 133 -6.72 -16.22 -12.83
N ASP A 134 -6.58 -17.37 -12.21
CA ASP A 134 -6.86 -17.52 -10.79
C ASP A 134 -5.83 -16.82 -9.92
N TYR A 135 -4.54 -17.00 -10.19
CA TYR A 135 -3.44 -16.41 -9.42
C TYR A 135 -3.50 -14.89 -9.38
N PHE A 136 -3.82 -14.23 -10.50
CA PHE A 136 -3.96 -12.78 -10.58
C PHE A 136 -5.37 -12.27 -10.30
N SER A 137 -6.31 -13.15 -9.97
CA SER A 137 -7.67 -12.73 -9.66
C SER A 137 -7.72 -11.75 -8.49
N ASN A 138 -8.58 -10.74 -8.61
CA ASN A 138 -8.84 -9.76 -7.55
C ASN A 138 -9.52 -10.39 -6.31
N ARG A 139 -10.02 -11.64 -6.39
CA ARG A 139 -10.56 -12.36 -5.23
C ARG A 139 -9.55 -12.53 -4.09
N HIS A 140 -8.25 -12.53 -4.41
CA HIS A 140 -7.17 -12.68 -3.44
C HIS A 140 -6.85 -11.39 -2.67
N ILE A 141 -7.43 -10.26 -3.07
CA ILE A 141 -7.22 -8.96 -2.44
C ILE A 141 -8.53 -8.29 -2.01
N THR A 142 -9.65 -9.04 -1.96
CA THR A 142 -10.91 -8.53 -1.38
C THR A 142 -10.68 -8.02 0.05
N GLY A 143 -11.53 -7.10 0.51
CA GLY A 143 -11.41 -6.54 1.86
C GLY A 143 -10.14 -5.73 2.11
N SER A 144 -9.50 -5.26 1.05
CA SER A 144 -8.32 -4.39 1.14
C SER A 144 -8.38 -3.24 0.15
N ILE A 145 -7.68 -2.15 0.45
CA ILE A 145 -7.54 -0.99 -0.43
C ILE A 145 -6.07 -0.83 -0.82
N ARG A 146 -5.82 -0.59 -2.11
CA ARG A 146 -4.49 -0.27 -2.61
C ARG A 146 -4.10 1.13 -2.13
N ILE A 147 -2.98 1.25 -1.44
CA ILE A 147 -2.53 2.52 -0.85
C ILE A 147 -1.22 3.05 -1.41
N CYS A 148 -0.40 2.19 -2.01
CA CYS A 148 0.89 2.61 -2.53
C CYS A 148 1.35 1.68 -3.66
N HIS A 149 1.96 2.26 -4.70
CA HIS A 149 2.67 1.53 -5.74
C HIS A 149 4.18 1.62 -5.48
N TYR A 150 4.83 0.47 -5.38
CA TYR A 150 6.28 0.42 -5.13
C TYR A 150 7.10 0.46 -6.42
N GLY A 151 6.53 0.07 -7.54
CA GLY A 151 7.19 -0.20 -8.82
C GLY A 151 7.19 -1.69 -9.16
N CYS A 152 7.53 -2.04 -10.39
CA CYS A 152 7.56 -3.43 -10.87
C CYS A 152 6.29 -4.24 -10.53
N ALA A 153 5.13 -3.58 -10.63
CA ALA A 153 3.81 -4.13 -10.29
C ALA A 153 3.66 -4.63 -8.82
N ILE A 154 4.50 -4.13 -7.92
CA ILE A 154 4.36 -4.36 -6.47
C ILE A 154 3.47 -3.29 -5.87
N TYR A 155 2.47 -3.71 -5.09
CA TYR A 155 1.53 -2.81 -4.44
C TYR A 155 1.42 -3.08 -2.94
N TYR A 156 1.28 -2.02 -2.16
CA TYR A 156 0.91 -2.12 -0.76
C TYR A 156 -0.58 -1.92 -0.59
N PHE A 157 -1.18 -2.79 0.22
CA PHE A 157 -2.59 -2.75 0.58
C PHE A 157 -2.76 -2.48 2.06
N LEU A 158 -3.83 -1.75 2.39
CA LEU A 158 -4.37 -1.70 3.74
C LEU A 158 -5.57 -2.64 3.81
N VAL A 159 -5.49 -3.65 4.64
CA VAL A 159 -6.62 -4.55 4.90
C VAL A 159 -7.67 -3.82 5.71
N VAL A 160 -8.95 -3.87 5.28
CA VAL A 160 -10.06 -3.16 5.93
C VAL A 160 -11.11 -4.10 6.52
N THR A 161 -11.02 -5.42 6.24
CA THR A 161 -11.95 -6.42 6.80
C THR A 161 -11.22 -7.67 7.28
N GLY A 162 -11.88 -8.45 8.14
CA GLY A 162 -11.33 -9.69 8.65
C GLY A 162 -10.35 -9.50 9.81
N ASN A 163 -9.62 -10.57 10.16
CA ASN A 163 -8.73 -10.60 11.32
C ASN A 163 -7.51 -9.69 11.19
N ASN A 164 -7.11 -9.39 9.96
CA ASN A 164 -5.95 -8.57 9.64
C ASN A 164 -6.32 -7.10 9.36
N ALA A 165 -7.55 -6.68 9.69
CA ALA A 165 -7.97 -5.30 9.47
C ALA A 165 -7.04 -4.30 10.19
N GLY A 166 -6.59 -3.28 9.46
CA GLY A 166 -5.62 -2.28 9.92
C GLY A 166 -4.17 -2.60 9.57
N GLN A 167 -3.87 -3.79 9.07
CA GLN A 167 -2.51 -4.20 8.71
C GLN A 167 -2.19 -3.88 7.24
N ILE A 168 -0.91 -3.66 6.98
CA ILE A 168 -0.37 -3.48 5.64
C ILE A 168 0.08 -4.83 5.08
N TRP A 169 -0.31 -5.07 3.84
CA TRP A 169 0.07 -6.25 3.07
C TRP A 169 0.69 -5.85 1.74
N VAL A 170 1.41 -6.76 1.13
CA VAL A 170 2.10 -6.58 -0.15
C VAL A 170 1.53 -7.56 -1.17
N ASP A 171 1.18 -7.06 -2.35
CA ASP A 171 0.95 -7.88 -3.53
C ASP A 171 2.20 -7.82 -4.40
N ASP A 172 2.89 -8.92 -4.46
CA ASP A 172 4.12 -9.11 -5.23
C ASP A 172 4.01 -10.35 -6.14
N ARG A 173 2.76 -10.63 -6.56
CA ARG A 173 2.45 -11.75 -7.46
C ARG A 173 3.14 -11.63 -8.80
N ALA A 174 3.31 -10.40 -9.29
CA ALA A 174 4.00 -10.14 -10.57
C ALA A 174 5.49 -10.54 -10.57
N ASN A 175 6.09 -10.77 -9.38
CA ASN A 175 7.45 -11.23 -9.22
C ASN A 175 7.50 -12.59 -8.48
N ASP A 176 6.45 -13.39 -8.59
CA ASP A 176 6.33 -14.75 -8.04
C ASP A 176 6.48 -14.85 -6.51
N ASN A 177 6.36 -13.73 -5.79
CA ASN A 177 6.46 -13.72 -4.34
C ASN A 177 5.12 -13.86 -3.62
N GLY A 178 4.00 -13.74 -4.37
CA GLY A 178 2.64 -13.88 -3.85
C GLY A 178 2.15 -12.65 -3.08
N ILE A 179 1.29 -12.90 -2.08
CA ILE A 179 0.69 -11.89 -1.21
C ILE A 179 1.15 -12.18 0.22
N TYR A 180 1.68 -11.15 0.92
CA TYR A 180 2.25 -11.35 2.26
C TYR A 180 2.12 -10.09 3.13
N PRO A 181 2.10 -10.24 4.48
CA PRO A 181 2.05 -9.10 5.38
C PRO A 181 3.36 -8.31 5.33
N ALA A 182 3.26 -6.99 5.43
CA ALA A 182 4.42 -6.13 5.66
C ALA A 182 4.90 -6.33 7.11
N ILE A 183 6.16 -6.70 7.25
CA ILE A 183 6.77 -7.04 8.55
C ILE A 183 7.80 -5.98 8.92
N SER A 184 7.73 -5.50 10.16
CA SER A 184 8.70 -4.57 10.71
C SER A 184 10.09 -5.20 10.76
N LYS A 185 11.07 -4.52 10.22
CA LYS A 185 12.49 -4.93 10.30
C LYS A 185 13.04 -4.85 11.71
N SER A 186 12.47 -3.98 12.54
CA SER A 186 12.96 -3.75 13.92
C SER A 186 12.33 -4.70 14.94
N THR A 187 11.04 -5.05 14.79
CA THR A 187 10.30 -5.85 15.77
C THR A 187 9.94 -7.25 15.29
N GLY A 188 9.94 -7.49 13.97
CA GLY A 188 9.44 -8.72 13.36
C GLY A 188 7.91 -8.87 13.40
N GLY A 189 7.18 -7.86 13.87
CA GLY A 189 5.71 -7.84 13.91
C GLY A 189 5.10 -7.34 12.60
N GLN A 190 3.84 -7.66 12.37
CA GLN A 190 3.05 -7.11 11.26
C GLN A 190 2.82 -5.61 11.50
N LEU A 191 2.88 -4.83 10.43
CA LEU A 191 2.80 -3.37 10.49
C LEU A 191 1.35 -2.89 10.27
N THR A 192 0.88 -2.03 11.17
CA THR A 192 -0.28 -1.17 10.93
C THR A 192 0.10 -0.02 9.98
N PHE A 193 -0.90 0.74 9.50
CA PHE A 193 -0.65 1.83 8.57
C PHE A 193 0.34 2.87 9.13
N LEU A 194 0.15 3.33 10.37
CA LEU A 194 1.04 4.35 10.95
C LEU A 194 2.43 3.78 11.26
N GLU A 195 2.54 2.52 11.67
CA GLU A 195 3.84 1.88 11.91
C GLU A 195 4.63 1.71 10.62
N TRP A 196 3.97 1.28 9.54
CA TRP A 196 4.58 1.18 8.22
C TRP A 196 5.07 2.54 7.69
N TYR A 197 4.26 3.57 7.86
CA TYR A 197 4.62 4.91 7.44
C TYR A 197 5.79 5.48 8.26
N ASP A 198 5.80 5.24 9.58
CA ASP A 198 6.89 5.64 10.48
C ASP A 198 8.19 4.92 10.19
N GLU A 199 8.11 3.62 9.88
CA GLU A 199 9.30 2.84 9.52
C GLU A 199 9.95 3.39 8.25
N TRP A 200 9.15 3.71 7.22
CA TRP A 200 9.64 4.39 6.03
C TRP A 200 10.32 5.72 6.35
N LEU A 201 9.71 6.57 7.16
CA LEU A 201 10.30 7.85 7.55
C LEU A 201 11.62 7.66 8.30
N THR A 202 11.66 6.67 9.19
CA THR A 202 12.85 6.37 9.99
C THR A 202 13.99 5.85 9.13
N GLU A 203 13.70 4.90 8.25
CA GLU A 203 14.69 4.36 7.30
C GLU A 203 15.22 5.45 6.37
N SER A 204 14.32 6.25 5.79
CA SER A 204 14.71 7.35 4.91
C SER A 204 15.56 8.40 5.62
N LEU A 205 15.26 8.73 6.88
CA LEU A 205 16.08 9.65 7.66
C LEU A 205 17.48 9.11 7.94
N ASN A 206 17.64 7.79 8.12
CA ASN A 206 18.93 7.14 8.35
C ASN A 206 19.86 7.26 7.14
N GLU A 207 19.35 7.44 5.93
CA GLU A 207 20.15 7.69 4.72
C GLU A 207 20.91 9.03 4.77
N PHE A 208 20.51 9.94 5.68
CA PHE A 208 21.08 11.29 5.85
C PHE A 208 21.80 11.48 7.20
N ALA A 209 21.98 10.42 7.98
CA ALA A 209 22.62 10.46 9.30
C ALA A 209 24.15 10.42 9.22
#